data_20c268a34aaafdde0c92ffe7a26fadf5
#
_entry.id   20c268a34aaafdde0c92ffe7a26fadf5
#
_cell.length_a   1.000
_cell.length_b   1.000
_cell.length_c   1.000
_cell.angle_alpha   90.00
_cell.angle_beta   90.00
_cell.angle_gamma   90.00
#
_symmetry.space_group_name_H-M   'P 1'
#
loop_
_entity.id
_entity.type
_entity.pdbx_description
1 polymer ?
#
loop_
_entity_poly.entity_id
_entity_poly.type
_entity_poly.pdbx_seq_one_letter_code
_entity_poly.pdbx_strand_id
1 'polypeptide(L)'
;MHIFTSHVMTVIGAVLFMSFYTLPVLGQDQIVTYLNKNKHIVAEKDSAEYIRILIPSEKPEAPYNLTEQYKTGEVYRKGTARFSHDRVTLVGLVVTYQRDGKKISEEYYKNGTLEGSCNYYYKNGNLKSEMLMPGRAGEARENLEVDMPPPKLVSFYDSLGTQLVKNGNGHVHEVNDDHDSEEGAYKNGYKDGTWKGTFLKKKYRYAERYEQGRLLEGRSIDSIGKEVQYSKVEERPEFPAGMKALYRFIGMNYRYPREAVRQAVNGAVVLSFVVDTLGKPIEIKILQDVGLGTGEEGVRVLRSSPNWVPGKLRGIPVRVSYTIPIILNLQSKS
;
A
#
# COMPACT_ATOMS: atom_id res chain seq x y z
N MET A 1 -98.86 -2.48 0.39
CA MET A 1 -98.36 -3.23 -0.78
C MET A 1 -97.29 -2.37 -1.42
N HIS A 2 -96.09 -2.45 -0.98
CA HIS A 2 -94.99 -1.68 -1.47
C HIS A 2 -93.88 -2.63 -1.90
N ILE A 3 -93.52 -2.53 -3.15
CA ILE A 3 -92.53 -3.32 -3.82
C ILE A 3 -91.21 -2.54 -3.69
N PHE A 4 -90.23 -3.12 -2.97
CA PHE A 4 -88.89 -2.61 -2.86
C PHE A 4 -88.07 -3.08 -4.08
N THR A 5 -87.69 -2.16 -4.92
CA THR A 5 -86.69 -2.40 -5.98
C THR A 5 -85.31 -2.13 -5.46
N SER A 6 -84.57 -3.19 -5.35
CA SER A 6 -83.14 -3.19 -4.97
C SER A 6 -82.32 -2.66 -6.19
N HIS A 7 -81.65 -1.53 -5.98
CA HIS A 7 -80.62 -1.07 -6.94
C HIS A 7 -79.30 -1.71 -6.53
N VAL A 8 -78.86 -2.63 -7.35
CA VAL A 8 -77.50 -3.15 -7.31
C VAL A 8 -76.56 -2.10 -7.91
N MET A 9 -75.80 -1.44 -7.05
CA MET A 9 -74.78 -0.51 -7.47
C MET A 9 -73.53 -1.30 -7.83
N THR A 10 -73.25 -1.50 -9.07
CA THR A 10 -72.06 -2.12 -9.63
C THR A 10 -70.89 -1.15 -9.44
N VAL A 11 -70.07 -1.38 -8.43
CA VAL A 11 -68.79 -0.68 -8.27
C VAL A 11 -67.81 -1.29 -9.28
N ILE A 12 -67.57 -0.57 -10.39
CA ILE A 12 -66.47 -0.88 -11.29
C ILE A 12 -65.18 -0.45 -10.60
N GLY A 13 -64.53 -1.37 -9.96
CA GLY A 13 -63.19 -1.19 -9.45
C GLY A 13 -62.21 -1.04 -10.62
N ALA A 14 -61.81 0.20 -10.90
CA ALA A 14 -60.66 0.44 -11.77
C ALA A 14 -59.41 -0.11 -11.10
N VAL A 15 -59.03 -1.33 -11.51
CA VAL A 15 -57.71 -1.88 -11.17
C VAL A 15 -56.68 -1.07 -11.96
N LEU A 16 -56.10 -0.07 -11.31
CA LEU A 16 -54.89 0.59 -11.80
C LEU A 16 -53.78 -0.48 -11.84
N PHE A 17 -53.54 -1.04 -13.02
CA PHE A 17 -52.31 -1.73 -13.33
C PHE A 17 -51.19 -0.67 -13.26
N MET A 18 -50.60 -0.47 -12.07
CA MET A 18 -49.27 0.08 -11.95
C MET A 18 -48.34 -0.94 -12.61
N SER A 19 -48.07 -0.76 -13.90
CA SER A 19 -46.94 -1.35 -14.55
C SER A 19 -45.70 -0.79 -13.85
N PHE A 20 -45.18 -1.54 -12.88
CA PHE A 20 -43.82 -1.37 -12.45
C PHE A 20 -42.95 -1.64 -13.68
N TYR A 21 -42.61 -0.59 -14.40
CA TYR A 21 -41.44 -0.61 -15.24
C TYR A 21 -40.26 -0.82 -14.27
N THR A 22 -39.94 -2.07 -14.01
CA THR A 22 -38.60 -2.43 -13.59
C THR A 22 -37.72 -2.01 -14.76
N LEU A 23 -37.20 -0.78 -14.68
CA LEU A 23 -36.00 -0.47 -15.43
C LEU A 23 -35.06 -1.63 -15.16
N PRO A 24 -34.53 -2.33 -16.20
CA PRO A 24 -33.47 -3.25 -15.96
C PRO A 24 -32.39 -2.41 -15.26
N VAL A 25 -32.12 -2.69 -14.00
CA VAL A 25 -30.86 -2.31 -13.40
C VAL A 25 -29.86 -3.07 -14.26
N LEU A 26 -29.32 -2.39 -15.27
CA LEU A 26 -28.15 -2.82 -16.00
C LEU A 26 -27.15 -3.13 -14.89
N GLY A 27 -26.93 -4.41 -14.63
CA GLY A 27 -25.95 -4.86 -13.65
C GLY A 27 -24.64 -4.22 -14.08
N GLN A 28 -24.22 -3.18 -13.36
CA GLN A 28 -22.90 -2.59 -13.62
C GLN A 28 -21.93 -3.73 -13.40
N ASP A 29 -21.20 -4.14 -14.44
CA ASP A 29 -20.21 -5.19 -14.38
C ASP A 29 -19.17 -4.82 -13.32
N GLN A 30 -19.36 -5.32 -12.10
CA GLN A 30 -18.43 -5.08 -11.01
C GLN A 30 -17.26 -6.07 -11.12
N ILE A 31 -16.05 -5.58 -10.87
CA ILE A 31 -14.86 -6.41 -10.77
C ILE A 31 -14.62 -6.69 -9.29
N VAL A 32 -14.68 -7.97 -8.91
CA VAL A 32 -14.40 -8.41 -7.54
C VAL A 32 -13.05 -9.11 -7.50
N THR A 33 -12.19 -8.71 -6.58
CA THR A 33 -10.85 -9.29 -6.40
C THR A 33 -10.62 -9.60 -4.93
N TYR A 34 -10.10 -10.78 -4.64
CA TYR A 34 -9.74 -11.21 -3.30
C TYR A 34 -8.26 -10.91 -3.01
N LEU A 35 -7.97 -10.31 -1.86
CA LEU A 35 -6.63 -9.88 -1.48
C LEU A 35 -6.24 -10.45 -0.13
N ASN A 36 -5.04 -10.99 -0.01
CA ASN A 36 -4.49 -11.40 1.28
C ASN A 36 -4.11 -10.19 2.15
N LYS A 37 -3.58 -10.43 3.35
CA LYS A 37 -3.14 -9.37 4.28
C LYS A 37 -2.10 -8.41 3.70
N ASN A 38 -1.30 -8.85 2.74
CA ASN A 38 -0.29 -8.05 2.05
C ASN A 38 -0.81 -7.37 0.78
N LYS A 39 -2.14 -7.39 0.55
CA LYS A 39 -2.80 -6.84 -0.64
C LYS A 39 -2.45 -7.52 -1.96
N HIS A 40 -1.88 -8.72 -1.92
CA HIS A 40 -1.70 -9.53 -3.12
C HIS A 40 -2.98 -10.28 -3.46
N ILE A 41 -3.23 -10.43 -4.76
CA ILE A 41 -4.38 -11.17 -5.28
C ILE A 41 -4.27 -12.64 -4.88
N VAL A 42 -5.38 -13.22 -4.42
CA VAL A 42 -5.54 -14.65 -4.14
C VAL A 42 -6.75 -15.17 -4.91
N ALA A 43 -6.69 -16.46 -5.31
CA ALA A 43 -7.74 -17.06 -6.13
C ALA A 43 -9.03 -17.29 -5.33
N GLU A 44 -8.91 -17.62 -4.05
CA GLU A 44 -10.03 -18.06 -3.22
C GLU A 44 -10.40 -17.03 -2.16
N LYS A 45 -11.71 -16.82 -1.99
CA LYS A 45 -12.27 -15.93 -0.96
C LYS A 45 -11.83 -16.33 0.46
N ASP A 46 -11.63 -17.63 0.71
CA ASP A 46 -11.26 -18.11 2.04
C ASP A 46 -9.84 -17.71 2.44
N SER A 47 -8.96 -17.54 1.49
CA SER A 47 -7.59 -17.06 1.69
C SER A 47 -7.49 -15.53 1.76
N ALA A 48 -8.60 -14.81 1.56
CA ALA A 48 -8.61 -13.37 1.54
C ALA A 48 -8.69 -12.76 2.96
N GLU A 49 -8.04 -11.63 3.14
CA GLU A 49 -8.24 -10.70 4.27
C GLU A 49 -9.13 -9.53 3.82
N TYR A 50 -9.04 -9.15 2.54
CA TYR A 50 -9.82 -8.06 1.96
C TYR A 50 -10.51 -8.48 0.67
N ILE A 51 -11.65 -7.85 0.40
CA ILE A 51 -12.40 -7.98 -0.84
C ILE A 51 -12.40 -6.60 -1.50
N ARG A 52 -11.83 -6.51 -2.70
CA ARG A 52 -11.86 -5.30 -3.53
C ARG A 52 -13.00 -5.39 -4.52
N ILE A 53 -13.76 -4.32 -4.60
CA ILE A 53 -14.90 -4.17 -5.51
C ILE A 53 -14.67 -2.89 -6.31
N LEU A 54 -14.65 -3.01 -7.64
CA LEU A 54 -14.59 -1.91 -8.56
C LEU A 54 -15.91 -1.85 -9.31
N ILE A 55 -16.60 -0.72 -9.23
CA ILE A 55 -17.86 -0.45 -9.93
C ILE A 55 -17.61 0.66 -10.95
N PRO A 56 -18.01 0.51 -12.23
CA PRO A 56 -17.86 1.55 -13.22
C PRO A 56 -18.41 2.90 -12.73
N SER A 57 -17.74 3.96 -13.07
CA SER A 57 -18.05 5.33 -12.70
C SER A 57 -18.19 6.17 -13.98
N GLU A 58 -18.99 7.23 -13.95
CA GLU A 58 -19.16 8.15 -15.08
C GLU A 58 -17.98 9.12 -15.26
N LYS A 59 -16.97 9.07 -14.36
CA LYS A 59 -15.82 9.99 -14.39
C LYS A 59 -14.73 9.45 -15.31
N PRO A 60 -14.43 10.10 -16.45
CA PRO A 60 -13.41 9.60 -17.40
C PRO A 60 -12.02 9.46 -16.80
N GLU A 61 -11.63 10.38 -15.89
CA GLU A 61 -10.34 10.37 -15.21
C GLU A 61 -10.21 9.27 -14.15
N ALA A 62 -11.34 8.80 -13.62
CA ALA A 62 -11.42 7.78 -12.59
C ALA A 62 -12.59 6.82 -12.87
N PRO A 63 -12.45 5.93 -13.87
CA PRO A 63 -13.57 5.15 -14.42
C PRO A 63 -14.16 4.10 -13.47
N TYR A 64 -13.60 3.94 -12.28
CA TYR A 64 -14.11 3.01 -11.27
C TYR A 64 -14.22 3.65 -9.89
N ASN A 65 -15.36 3.42 -9.24
CA ASN A 65 -15.49 3.58 -7.80
C ASN A 65 -14.86 2.36 -7.12
N LEU A 66 -13.91 2.60 -6.23
CA LEU A 66 -13.20 1.58 -5.46
C LEU A 66 -13.84 1.44 -4.09
N THR A 67 -14.16 0.21 -3.71
CA THR A 67 -14.40 -0.17 -2.31
C THR A 67 -13.53 -1.38 -1.98
N GLU A 68 -12.72 -1.29 -0.93
CA GLU A 68 -12.11 -2.45 -0.29
C GLU A 68 -12.75 -2.63 1.07
N GLN A 69 -13.15 -3.85 1.38
CA GLN A 69 -13.72 -4.20 2.68
C GLN A 69 -12.94 -5.36 3.29
N TYR A 70 -12.92 -5.41 4.60
CA TYR A 70 -12.44 -6.60 5.30
C TYR A 70 -13.31 -7.81 4.92
N LYS A 71 -12.76 -9.02 5.04
CA LYS A 71 -13.51 -10.27 4.81
C LYS A 71 -14.82 -10.33 5.62
N THR A 72 -14.84 -9.69 6.76
CA THR A 72 -15.98 -9.58 7.69
C THR A 72 -17.05 -8.55 7.25
N GLY A 73 -16.77 -7.74 6.23
CA GLY A 73 -17.73 -6.83 5.58
C GLY A 73 -17.52 -5.36 5.89
N GLU A 74 -16.77 -4.99 6.92
CA GLU A 74 -16.52 -3.59 7.25
C GLU A 74 -15.66 -2.93 6.17
N VAL A 75 -15.97 -1.69 5.84
CA VAL A 75 -15.19 -0.93 4.86
C VAL A 75 -13.79 -0.68 5.38
N TYR A 76 -12.79 -1.08 4.60
CA TYR A 76 -11.39 -0.77 4.84
C TYR A 76 -10.96 0.49 4.08
N ARG A 77 -11.36 0.62 2.79
CA ARG A 77 -10.96 1.74 1.94
C ARG A 77 -12.04 2.07 0.93
N LYS A 78 -12.25 3.36 0.67
CA LYS A 78 -13.10 3.89 -0.40
C LYS A 78 -12.36 4.95 -1.19
N GLY A 79 -12.65 5.03 -2.48
CA GLY A 79 -12.08 6.06 -3.36
C GLY A 79 -12.42 5.80 -4.81
N THR A 80 -11.56 6.28 -5.68
CA THR A 80 -11.68 6.08 -7.12
C THR A 80 -10.38 5.53 -7.70
N ALA A 81 -10.49 4.81 -8.84
CA ALA A 81 -9.36 4.14 -9.44
C ALA A 81 -9.50 4.02 -10.97
N ARG A 82 -8.38 3.79 -11.65
CA ARG A 82 -8.30 3.18 -12.98
C ARG A 82 -7.96 1.71 -12.83
N PHE A 83 -8.48 0.89 -13.73
CA PHE A 83 -8.16 -0.53 -13.81
C PHE A 83 -7.72 -0.88 -15.22
N SER A 84 -6.54 -1.46 -15.35
CA SER A 84 -6.00 -1.89 -16.63
C SER A 84 -4.95 -2.99 -16.40
N HIS A 85 -5.01 -4.05 -17.21
CA HIS A 85 -4.06 -5.17 -17.15
C HIS A 85 -3.90 -5.74 -15.72
N ASP A 86 -5.03 -6.01 -15.04
CA ASP A 86 -5.11 -6.51 -13.65
C ASP A 86 -4.48 -5.59 -12.59
N ARG A 87 -4.14 -4.37 -12.98
CA ARG A 87 -3.56 -3.35 -12.10
C ARG A 87 -4.58 -2.28 -11.74
N VAL A 88 -4.72 -2.03 -10.45
CA VAL A 88 -5.50 -0.92 -9.92
C VAL A 88 -4.59 0.27 -9.66
N THR A 89 -4.93 1.43 -10.22
CA THR A 89 -4.22 2.71 -10.02
C THR A 89 -5.16 3.69 -9.34
N LEU A 90 -4.83 4.09 -8.12
CA LEU A 90 -5.63 5.03 -7.34
C LEU A 90 -5.62 6.43 -7.97
N VAL A 91 -6.78 7.11 -7.95
CA VAL A 91 -6.96 8.46 -8.51
C VAL A 91 -7.91 9.25 -7.62
N GLY A 92 -7.60 10.53 -7.36
CA GLY A 92 -8.43 11.40 -6.52
C GLY A 92 -8.36 11.06 -5.04
N LEU A 93 -9.38 11.42 -4.30
CA LEU A 93 -9.44 11.18 -2.85
C LEU A 93 -9.69 9.71 -2.54
N VAL A 94 -8.85 9.16 -1.68
CA VAL A 94 -8.98 7.81 -1.12
C VAL A 94 -9.03 7.91 0.40
N VAL A 95 -10.05 7.33 1.01
CA VAL A 95 -10.23 7.31 2.46
C VAL A 95 -10.06 5.90 2.98
N THR A 96 -9.21 5.75 3.98
CA THR A 96 -8.95 4.47 4.66
C THR A 96 -9.55 4.50 6.06
N TYR A 97 -10.15 3.38 6.49
CA TYR A 97 -10.89 3.27 7.74
C TYR A 97 -10.36 2.14 8.62
N GLN A 98 -10.53 2.29 9.91
CA GLN A 98 -10.44 1.23 10.92
C GLN A 98 -11.67 0.33 10.82
N ARG A 99 -11.64 -0.85 11.47
CA ARG A 99 -12.81 -1.74 11.54
C ARG A 99 -14.01 -1.11 12.24
N ASP A 100 -13.80 -0.18 13.16
CA ASP A 100 -14.86 0.57 13.86
C ASP A 100 -15.43 1.74 13.04
N GLY A 101 -14.98 1.91 11.80
CA GLY A 101 -15.42 2.96 10.87
C GLY A 101 -14.73 4.31 11.03
N LYS A 102 -13.85 4.49 12.01
CA LYS A 102 -13.07 5.72 12.13
C LYS A 102 -12.04 5.82 11.02
N LYS A 103 -11.75 7.03 10.58
CA LYS A 103 -10.74 7.27 9.55
C LYS A 103 -9.33 6.92 10.07
N ILE A 104 -8.51 6.38 9.19
CA ILE A 104 -7.06 6.25 9.33
C ILE A 104 -6.38 7.34 8.52
N SER A 105 -6.81 7.53 7.27
CA SER A 105 -6.26 8.54 6.37
C SER A 105 -7.28 9.04 5.34
N GLU A 106 -7.04 10.27 4.86
CA GLU A 106 -7.59 10.84 3.65
C GLU A 106 -6.41 11.24 2.78
N GLU A 107 -6.27 10.59 1.63
CA GLU A 107 -5.09 10.71 0.78
C GLU A 107 -5.50 11.04 -0.65
N TYR A 108 -4.84 12.02 -1.25
CA TYR A 108 -5.12 12.39 -2.64
C TYR A 108 -4.08 11.77 -3.57
N TYR A 109 -4.56 11.07 -4.58
CA TYR A 109 -3.74 10.36 -5.55
C TYR A 109 -3.88 10.97 -6.94
N LYS A 110 -2.76 11.15 -7.62
CA LYS A 110 -2.68 11.46 -9.04
C LYS A 110 -1.85 10.38 -9.74
N ASN A 111 -2.51 9.62 -10.62
CA ASN A 111 -1.89 8.51 -11.34
C ASN A 111 -1.16 7.49 -10.43
N GLY A 112 -1.77 7.16 -9.29
CA GLY A 112 -1.22 6.19 -8.32
C GLY A 112 -0.15 6.74 -7.38
N THR A 113 0.19 8.03 -7.49
CA THR A 113 1.15 8.70 -6.61
C THR A 113 0.43 9.67 -5.69
N LEU A 114 0.83 9.72 -4.42
CA LEU A 114 0.33 10.72 -3.47
C LEU A 114 0.76 12.13 -3.93
N GLU A 115 -0.22 13.03 -4.06
CA GLU A 115 0.00 14.42 -4.45
C GLU A 115 -1.04 15.32 -3.78
N GLY A 116 -0.62 16.45 -3.20
CA GLY A 116 -1.53 17.39 -2.55
C GLY A 116 -1.75 17.10 -1.07
N SER A 117 -2.88 17.57 -0.52
CA SER A 117 -3.17 17.45 0.90
C SER A 117 -3.56 16.02 1.30
N CYS A 118 -2.95 15.53 2.38
CA CYS A 118 -3.24 14.24 2.99
C CYS A 118 -3.43 14.44 4.49
N ASN A 119 -4.51 13.83 5.04
CA ASN A 119 -4.84 13.86 6.45
C ASN A 119 -4.66 12.49 7.06
N TYR A 120 -4.05 12.43 8.24
CA TYR A 120 -3.88 11.21 9.02
C TYR A 120 -4.54 11.36 10.38
N TYR A 121 -5.07 10.26 10.92
CA TYR A 121 -5.88 10.27 12.13
C TYR A 121 -5.34 9.29 13.17
N TYR A 122 -5.53 9.62 14.43
CA TYR A 122 -5.30 8.70 15.55
C TYR A 122 -6.38 7.62 15.62
N LYS A 123 -6.12 6.55 16.38
CA LYS A 123 -7.09 5.47 16.62
C LYS A 123 -8.40 5.95 17.27
N ASN A 124 -8.37 7.03 18.04
CA ASN A 124 -9.57 7.63 18.62
C ASN A 124 -10.42 8.42 17.59
N GLY A 125 -9.91 8.65 16.38
CA GLY A 125 -10.54 9.39 15.29
C GLY A 125 -10.16 10.87 15.22
N ASN A 126 -9.37 11.38 16.17
CA ASN A 126 -8.88 12.77 16.13
C ASN A 126 -7.86 12.93 14.99
N LEU A 127 -7.87 14.10 14.36
CA LEU A 127 -6.86 14.47 13.37
C LEU A 127 -5.48 14.47 14.04
N LYS A 128 -4.54 13.75 13.41
CA LYS A 128 -3.14 13.68 13.84
C LYS A 128 -2.28 14.68 13.08
N SER A 129 -2.38 14.66 11.75
CA SER A 129 -1.56 15.53 10.91
C SER A 129 -2.19 15.82 9.58
N GLU A 130 -1.88 17.00 9.06
CA GLU A 130 -2.11 17.41 7.69
C GLU A 130 -0.75 17.54 7.00
N MET A 131 -0.58 16.84 5.88
CA MET A 131 0.64 16.79 5.10
C MET A 131 0.38 17.30 3.67
N LEU A 132 1.33 18.00 3.10
CA LEU A 132 1.31 18.32 1.67
C LEU A 132 2.34 17.45 0.95
N MET A 133 1.83 16.53 0.13
CA MET A 133 2.66 15.63 -0.68
C MET A 133 3.09 16.32 -1.97
N PRO A 134 4.39 16.27 -2.34
CA PRO A 134 4.92 17.03 -3.48
C PRO A 134 4.44 16.52 -4.84
N GLY A 135 3.93 15.30 -4.92
CA GLY A 135 3.63 14.66 -6.19
C GLY A 135 4.90 14.25 -6.96
N ARG A 136 4.71 13.52 -8.05
CA ARG A 136 5.81 13.23 -8.99
C ARG A 136 5.86 14.33 -10.03
N ALA A 137 6.98 15.03 -10.15
CA ALA A 137 7.24 15.94 -11.25
C ALA A 137 7.49 15.13 -12.55
N GLY A 138 6.49 15.11 -13.45
CA GLY A 138 6.60 14.50 -14.77
C GLY A 138 6.51 12.97 -14.81
N GLU A 139 6.60 12.41 -16.01
CA GLU A 139 6.75 10.96 -16.26
C GLU A 139 8.18 10.55 -15.90
N ALA A 140 8.47 10.40 -14.61
CA ALA A 140 9.72 9.83 -14.18
C ALA A 140 9.77 8.37 -14.63
N ARG A 141 10.67 8.06 -15.57
CA ARG A 141 11.04 6.68 -15.89
C ARG A 141 11.44 5.98 -14.61
N GLU A 142 10.98 4.77 -14.38
CA GLU A 142 11.09 3.97 -13.14
C GLU A 142 12.52 3.83 -12.56
N ASN A 143 13.55 4.35 -13.23
CA ASN A 143 14.97 4.15 -12.92
C ASN A 143 15.74 5.44 -12.58
N LEU A 144 15.11 6.60 -12.45
CA LEU A 144 15.75 7.79 -11.94
C LEU A 144 15.28 8.06 -10.53
N GLU A 145 16.19 8.01 -9.56
CA GLU A 145 16.01 8.67 -8.26
C GLU A 145 15.86 10.17 -8.55
N VAL A 146 14.62 10.59 -8.83
CA VAL A 146 14.29 12.01 -8.87
C VAL A 146 14.34 12.46 -7.41
N ASP A 147 15.22 13.41 -7.14
CA ASP A 147 15.35 14.04 -5.83
C ASP A 147 14.08 14.87 -5.57
N MET A 148 13.03 14.17 -5.12
CA MET A 148 11.75 14.82 -4.82
C MET A 148 11.87 15.51 -3.46
N PRO A 149 11.35 16.75 -3.34
CA PRO A 149 11.32 17.39 -2.04
C PRO A 149 10.53 16.52 -1.06
N PRO A 150 10.94 16.47 0.21
CA PRO A 150 10.21 15.71 1.21
C PRO A 150 8.79 16.28 1.40
N PRO A 151 7.83 15.46 1.84
CA PRO A 151 6.51 15.96 2.21
C PRO A 151 6.58 17.07 3.26
N LYS A 152 5.70 18.07 3.13
CA LYS A 152 5.56 19.16 4.11
C LYS A 152 4.51 18.84 5.15
N LEU A 153 4.87 18.94 6.41
CA LEU A 153 3.90 18.95 7.50
C LEU A 153 3.25 20.35 7.57
N VAL A 154 1.93 20.40 7.46
CA VAL A 154 1.15 21.66 7.57
C VAL A 154 0.70 21.86 9.01
N SER A 155 0.08 20.82 9.59
CA SER A 155 -0.45 20.83 10.95
C SER A 155 -0.16 19.49 11.63
N PHE A 156 0.09 19.56 12.95
CA PHE A 156 0.20 18.36 13.78
C PHE A 156 -0.52 18.58 15.11
N TYR A 157 -1.24 17.56 15.54
CA TYR A 157 -2.01 17.57 16.79
C TYR A 157 -1.58 16.37 17.65
N ASP A 158 -1.66 16.50 18.96
CA ASP A 158 -1.56 15.36 19.85
C ASP A 158 -2.86 14.53 19.84
N SER A 159 -2.88 13.40 20.50
CA SER A 159 -4.05 12.51 20.56
C SER A 159 -5.25 13.12 21.29
N LEU A 160 -5.07 14.19 22.04
CA LEU A 160 -6.11 14.95 22.74
C LEU A 160 -6.67 16.09 21.87
N GLY A 161 -6.04 16.38 20.73
CA GLY A 161 -6.44 17.41 19.78
C GLY A 161 -5.74 18.76 19.99
N THR A 162 -4.69 18.82 20.82
CA THR A 162 -3.88 20.03 20.97
C THR A 162 -2.99 20.22 19.76
N GLN A 163 -3.06 21.39 19.13
CA GLN A 163 -2.23 21.69 17.95
C GLN A 163 -0.79 22.01 18.37
N LEU A 164 0.15 21.16 17.99
CA LEU A 164 1.58 21.27 18.27
C LEU A 164 2.37 21.93 17.13
N VAL A 165 1.92 21.72 15.88
CA VAL A 165 2.47 22.39 14.70
C VAL A 165 1.36 23.13 13.98
N LYS A 166 1.60 24.41 13.65
CA LYS A 166 0.69 25.27 12.91
C LYS A 166 1.43 25.91 11.73
N ASN A 167 0.85 25.82 10.53
CA ASN A 167 1.46 26.35 9.30
C ASN A 167 2.91 25.88 9.13
N GLY A 168 3.18 24.62 9.46
CA GLY A 168 4.51 24.00 9.32
C GLY A 168 5.52 24.41 10.39
N ASN A 169 5.13 25.11 11.44
CA ASN A 169 6.03 25.56 12.49
C ASN A 169 5.55 25.10 13.87
N GLY A 170 6.45 24.52 14.65
CA GLY A 170 6.14 24.03 15.99
C GLY A 170 7.08 22.94 16.44
N HIS A 171 6.77 22.33 17.57
CA HIS A 171 7.56 21.26 18.17
C HIS A 171 6.70 20.02 18.36
N VAL A 172 7.19 18.86 17.95
CA VAL A 172 6.51 17.57 18.07
C VAL A 172 7.18 16.75 19.15
N HIS A 173 6.36 16.14 20.00
CA HIS A 173 6.75 15.03 20.85
C HIS A 173 5.68 13.95 20.66
N GLU A 174 6.06 12.82 20.09
CA GLU A 174 5.15 11.71 19.81
C GLU A 174 5.69 10.39 20.34
N VAL A 175 4.79 9.52 20.80
CA VAL A 175 5.08 8.13 21.16
C VAL A 175 4.14 7.25 20.33
N ASN A 176 4.68 6.30 19.59
CA ASN A 176 3.89 5.37 18.78
C ASN A 176 3.40 4.15 19.57
N ASP A 177 2.64 3.26 18.92
CA ASP A 177 2.11 2.05 19.53
C ASP A 177 3.18 1.07 20.04
N ASP A 178 4.37 1.07 19.44
CA ASP A 178 5.52 0.28 19.90
C ASP A 178 6.28 0.95 21.06
N HIS A 179 5.75 2.06 21.58
CA HIS A 179 6.35 2.92 22.59
C HIS A 179 7.66 3.59 22.15
N ASP A 180 7.96 3.61 20.88
CA ASP A 180 9.07 4.37 20.34
C ASP A 180 8.69 5.86 20.31
N SER A 181 9.66 6.73 20.58
CA SER A 181 9.45 8.17 20.67
C SER A 181 10.15 8.93 19.56
N GLU A 182 9.59 10.08 19.22
CA GLU A 182 10.18 11.04 18.30
C GLU A 182 9.94 12.45 18.84
N GLU A 183 10.99 13.30 18.89
CA GLU A 183 10.89 14.65 19.36
C GLU A 183 11.79 15.58 18.53
N GLY A 184 11.25 16.74 18.13
CA GLY A 184 12.00 17.75 17.39
C GLY A 184 11.14 18.86 16.84
N ALA A 185 11.76 19.86 16.22
CA ALA A 185 11.08 21.01 15.67
C ALA A 185 10.81 20.86 14.17
N TYR A 186 9.66 21.38 13.74
CA TYR A 186 9.36 21.67 12.35
C TYR A 186 9.49 23.18 12.08
N LYS A 187 10.07 23.52 10.93
CA LYS A 187 10.17 24.87 10.41
C LYS A 187 9.77 24.87 8.93
N ASN A 188 8.79 25.70 8.57
CA ASN A 188 8.24 25.77 7.21
C ASN A 188 7.76 24.40 6.65
N GLY A 189 7.31 23.50 7.53
CA GLY A 189 6.82 22.17 7.20
C GLY A 189 7.88 21.08 7.12
N TYR A 190 9.13 21.38 7.41
CA TYR A 190 10.23 20.41 7.37
C TYR A 190 10.87 20.23 8.73
N LYS A 191 11.43 19.04 8.99
CA LYS A 191 12.28 18.78 10.15
C LYS A 191 13.46 19.77 10.14
N ASP A 192 13.71 20.42 11.25
CA ASP A 192 14.80 21.39 11.39
C ASP A 192 15.45 21.26 12.76
N GLY A 193 16.78 21.48 12.82
CA GLY A 193 17.53 21.35 14.06
C GLY A 193 17.70 19.91 14.53
N THR A 194 17.77 19.73 15.86
CA THR A 194 18.01 18.42 16.49
C THR A 194 16.71 17.65 16.67
N TRP A 195 16.74 16.40 16.23
CA TRP A 195 15.70 15.40 16.43
C TRP A 195 16.27 14.25 17.25
N LYS A 196 15.49 13.75 18.18
CA LYS A 196 15.89 12.62 19.03
C LYS A 196 14.71 11.69 19.31
N GLY A 197 14.98 10.49 19.70
CA GLY A 197 13.95 9.53 20.05
C GLY A 197 14.48 8.12 20.25
N THR A 198 13.54 7.19 20.21
CA THR A 198 13.81 5.74 20.30
C THR A 198 13.23 5.01 19.10
N PHE A 199 13.72 3.82 18.81
CA PHE A 199 13.20 2.97 17.75
C PHE A 199 13.48 1.49 18.03
N LEU A 200 12.76 0.61 17.29
CA LEU A 200 12.78 -0.83 17.47
C LEU A 200 12.41 -1.24 18.92
N LYS A 201 11.25 -0.73 19.39
CA LYS A 201 10.71 -0.99 20.74
C LYS A 201 11.69 -0.55 21.83
N LYS A 202 12.16 0.68 21.70
CA LYS A 202 13.13 1.34 22.61
C LYS A 202 14.49 0.65 22.70
N LYS A 203 14.80 -0.30 21.80
CA LYS A 203 16.08 -0.99 21.81
C LYS A 203 17.25 -0.07 21.50
N TYR A 204 17.00 0.97 20.70
CA TYR A 204 17.97 1.98 20.31
C TYR A 204 17.44 3.38 20.58
N ARG A 205 18.34 4.29 20.95
CA ARG A 205 18.10 5.73 20.92
C ARG A 205 18.75 6.29 19.65
N TYR A 206 18.25 7.42 19.19
CA TYR A 206 18.88 8.15 18.09
C TYR A 206 18.94 9.64 18.36
N ALA A 207 19.89 10.30 17.71
CA ALA A 207 19.96 11.74 17.56
C ALA A 207 20.32 12.06 16.12
N GLU A 208 19.57 12.98 15.52
CA GLU A 208 19.65 13.39 14.12
C GLU A 208 19.71 14.92 14.05
N ARG A 209 20.42 15.45 13.08
CA ARG A 209 20.41 16.89 12.78
C ARG A 209 19.88 17.13 11.39
N TYR A 210 18.87 17.99 11.31
CA TYR A 210 18.19 18.33 10.07
C TYR A 210 18.36 19.80 9.71
N GLU A 211 18.36 20.10 8.42
CA GLU A 211 18.21 21.41 7.84
C GLU A 211 17.21 21.32 6.69
N GLN A 212 16.08 22.02 6.83
CA GLN A 212 14.99 22.03 5.84
C GLN A 212 14.58 20.60 5.36
N GLY A 213 14.44 19.65 6.28
CA GLY A 213 14.06 18.27 6.01
C GLY A 213 15.19 17.36 5.54
N ARG A 214 16.37 17.90 5.22
CA ARG A 214 17.54 17.11 4.84
C ARG A 214 18.29 16.65 6.08
N LEU A 215 18.49 15.34 6.23
CA LEU A 215 19.36 14.80 7.26
C LEU A 215 20.80 15.19 6.98
N LEU A 216 21.45 15.86 7.92
CA LEU A 216 22.86 16.23 7.84
C LEU A 216 23.75 15.15 8.47
N GLU A 217 23.32 14.66 9.63
CA GLU A 217 24.01 13.61 10.37
C GLU A 217 23.04 12.89 11.29
N GLY A 218 23.24 11.61 11.50
CA GLY A 218 22.49 10.79 12.42
C GLY A 218 23.38 9.81 13.17
N ARG A 219 23.01 9.53 14.41
CA ARG A 219 23.65 8.49 15.24
C ARG A 219 22.62 7.68 15.99
N SER A 220 22.82 6.39 16.04
CA SER A 220 22.08 5.44 16.86
C SER A 220 22.95 4.94 18.00
N ILE A 221 22.35 4.72 19.17
CA ILE A 221 23.02 4.28 20.38
C ILE A 221 22.24 3.10 20.94
N ASP A 222 22.88 1.96 21.15
CA ASP A 222 22.26 0.81 21.79
C ASP A 222 22.27 0.89 23.33
N SER A 223 21.74 -0.13 23.99
CA SER A 223 21.65 -0.19 25.47
C SER A 223 22.99 -0.23 26.19
N ILE A 224 24.08 -0.62 25.51
CA ILE A 224 25.46 -0.68 26.07
C ILE A 224 26.31 0.53 25.67
N GLY A 225 25.69 1.52 24.98
CA GLY A 225 26.37 2.76 24.58
C GLY A 225 27.17 2.67 23.29
N LYS A 226 27.05 1.57 22.52
CA LYS A 226 27.70 1.47 21.21
C LYS A 226 26.97 2.37 20.21
N GLU A 227 27.74 3.22 19.55
CA GLU A 227 27.25 4.17 18.56
C GLU A 227 27.43 3.67 17.13
N VAL A 228 26.45 3.97 16.26
CA VAL A 228 26.51 3.77 14.82
C VAL A 228 26.10 5.08 14.14
N GLN A 229 26.97 5.64 13.32
CA GLN A 229 26.67 6.84 12.52
C GLN A 229 25.99 6.44 11.20
N TYR A 230 25.13 7.33 10.69
CA TYR A 230 24.45 7.14 9.41
C TYR A 230 24.13 8.49 8.74
N SER A 231 23.98 8.45 7.43
CA SER A 231 23.60 9.59 6.60
C SER A 231 22.25 9.42 5.92
N LYS A 232 21.63 8.23 6.06
CA LYS A 232 20.27 7.92 5.58
C LYS A 232 19.48 7.25 6.69
N VAL A 233 18.24 7.71 6.92
CA VAL A 233 17.37 7.09 7.93
C VAL A 233 17.01 5.66 7.55
N GLU A 234 16.75 5.41 6.26
CA GLU A 234 16.40 4.11 5.73
C GLU A 234 17.29 3.75 4.54
N GLU A 235 17.80 2.53 4.54
CA GLU A 235 18.51 1.92 3.42
C GLU A 235 17.80 0.61 3.04
N ARG A 236 17.46 0.45 1.78
CA ARG A 236 16.86 -0.78 1.27
C ARG A 236 17.89 -1.88 1.12
N PRO A 237 17.49 -3.17 1.26
CA PRO A 237 18.38 -4.27 0.93
C PRO A 237 18.79 -4.19 -0.53
N GLU A 238 20.04 -4.53 -0.81
CA GLU A 238 20.55 -4.53 -2.18
C GLU A 238 21.28 -5.85 -2.49
N PHE A 239 20.99 -6.42 -3.68
CA PHE A 239 21.76 -7.56 -4.18
C PHE A 239 23.20 -7.11 -4.49
N PRO A 240 24.24 -7.93 -4.20
CA PRO A 240 25.62 -7.57 -4.55
C PRO A 240 25.75 -7.14 -6.01
N ALA A 241 26.28 -5.93 -6.24
CA ALA A 241 26.36 -5.26 -7.54
C ALA A 241 25.00 -4.90 -8.17
N GLY A 242 23.93 -4.78 -7.36
CA GLY A 242 22.65 -4.17 -7.72
C GLY A 242 21.69 -5.05 -8.50
N MET A 243 20.55 -4.47 -8.90
CA MET A 243 19.45 -5.19 -9.55
C MET A 243 19.84 -5.85 -10.87
N LYS A 244 20.72 -5.25 -11.68
CA LYS A 244 21.19 -5.87 -12.91
C LYS A 244 21.93 -7.17 -12.66
N ALA A 245 22.73 -7.22 -11.59
CA ALA A 245 23.44 -8.42 -11.18
C ALA A 245 22.47 -9.49 -10.65
N LEU A 246 21.42 -9.11 -9.93
CA LEU A 246 20.36 -10.02 -9.51
C LEU A 246 19.69 -10.71 -10.71
N TYR A 247 19.23 -9.93 -11.69
CA TYR A 247 18.58 -10.51 -12.87
C TYR A 247 19.53 -11.39 -13.69
N ARG A 248 20.80 -11.03 -13.78
CA ARG A 248 21.82 -11.90 -14.39
C ARG A 248 21.99 -13.18 -13.59
N PHE A 249 22.11 -13.11 -12.27
CA PHE A 249 22.21 -14.27 -11.40
C PHE A 249 21.01 -15.20 -11.59
N ILE A 250 19.79 -14.67 -11.58
CA ILE A 250 18.56 -15.43 -11.83
C ILE A 250 18.65 -16.10 -13.21
N GLY A 251 18.93 -15.36 -14.28
CA GLY A 251 19.00 -15.90 -15.65
C GLY A 251 20.05 -17.00 -15.83
N MET A 252 21.17 -16.94 -15.10
CA MET A 252 22.22 -17.96 -15.16
C MET A 252 21.89 -19.21 -14.33
N ASN A 253 21.09 -19.09 -13.28
CA ASN A 253 20.85 -20.17 -12.33
C ASN A 253 19.44 -20.77 -12.42
N TYR A 254 18.49 -20.10 -13.09
CA TYR A 254 17.13 -20.57 -13.27
C TYR A 254 17.09 -21.68 -14.32
N ARG A 255 16.67 -22.87 -13.91
CA ARG A 255 16.52 -24.04 -14.79
C ARG A 255 15.05 -24.27 -15.05
N TYR A 256 14.64 -24.04 -16.28
CA TYR A 256 13.24 -24.28 -16.64
C TYR A 256 12.87 -25.75 -16.40
N PRO A 257 11.79 -26.02 -15.65
CA PRO A 257 11.27 -27.39 -15.50
C PRO A 257 10.94 -27.99 -16.87
N ARG A 258 11.26 -29.27 -17.07
CA ARG A 258 11.07 -29.93 -18.36
C ARG A 258 9.65 -29.81 -18.89
N GLU A 259 8.67 -29.93 -18.01
CA GLU A 259 7.26 -29.83 -18.36
C GLU A 259 6.87 -28.42 -18.80
N ALA A 260 7.38 -27.38 -18.12
CA ALA A 260 7.17 -25.98 -18.50
C ALA A 260 7.77 -25.68 -19.90
N VAL A 261 8.94 -26.27 -20.21
CA VAL A 261 9.56 -26.17 -21.56
C VAL A 261 8.68 -26.86 -22.60
N ARG A 262 8.19 -28.08 -22.31
CA ARG A 262 7.35 -28.84 -23.24
C ARG A 262 6.05 -28.12 -23.59
N GLN A 263 5.47 -27.42 -22.62
CA GLN A 263 4.24 -26.69 -22.81
C GLN A 263 4.46 -25.21 -23.21
N ALA A 264 5.71 -24.79 -23.45
CA ALA A 264 6.11 -23.43 -23.81
C ALA A 264 5.49 -22.36 -22.88
N VAL A 265 5.53 -22.61 -21.55
CA VAL A 265 4.89 -21.77 -20.55
C VAL A 265 5.61 -20.42 -20.48
N ASN A 266 4.84 -19.34 -20.62
CA ASN A 266 5.29 -17.96 -20.49
C ASN A 266 4.51 -17.26 -19.39
N GLY A 267 5.10 -16.23 -18.77
CA GLY A 267 4.44 -15.44 -17.74
C GLY A 267 5.40 -14.98 -16.65
N ALA A 268 4.88 -14.68 -15.47
CA ALA A 268 5.65 -14.21 -14.35
C ALA A 268 5.51 -15.13 -13.13
N VAL A 269 6.64 -15.46 -12.53
CA VAL A 269 6.71 -15.99 -11.16
C VAL A 269 7.02 -14.81 -10.24
N VAL A 270 6.17 -14.56 -9.25
CA VAL A 270 6.38 -13.48 -8.26
C VAL A 270 6.72 -14.11 -6.92
N LEU A 271 7.90 -13.80 -6.41
CA LEU A 271 8.38 -14.28 -5.12
C LEU A 271 8.40 -13.14 -4.09
N SER A 272 7.92 -13.42 -2.90
CA SER A 272 8.12 -12.59 -1.71
C SER A 272 9.10 -13.29 -0.78
N PHE A 273 10.00 -12.52 -0.16
CA PHE A 273 10.97 -13.04 0.81
C PHE A 273 11.38 -11.93 1.79
N VAL A 274 12.05 -12.31 2.85
CA VAL A 274 12.64 -11.38 3.80
C VAL A 274 14.15 -11.43 3.67
N VAL A 275 14.79 -10.29 3.50
CA VAL A 275 16.25 -10.16 3.68
C VAL A 275 16.49 -9.94 5.17
N ASP A 276 17.20 -10.84 5.82
CA ASP A 276 17.49 -10.74 7.25
C ASP A 276 18.64 -9.75 7.54
N THR A 277 18.97 -9.57 8.81
CA THR A 277 20.03 -8.64 9.27
C THR A 277 21.44 -9.03 8.83
N LEU A 278 21.64 -10.24 8.34
CA LEU A 278 22.89 -10.74 7.76
C LEU A 278 22.88 -10.73 6.23
N GLY A 279 21.79 -10.24 5.63
CA GLY A 279 21.59 -10.20 4.18
C GLY A 279 21.08 -11.49 3.56
N LYS A 280 20.71 -12.50 4.36
CA LYS A 280 20.24 -13.77 3.84
C LYS A 280 18.79 -13.71 3.43
N PRO A 281 18.39 -14.16 2.21
CA PRO A 281 17.00 -14.33 1.84
C PRO A 281 16.37 -15.49 2.61
N ILE A 282 15.33 -15.20 3.38
CA ILE A 282 14.58 -16.16 4.20
C ILE A 282 13.08 -16.00 3.97
N GLU A 283 12.25 -16.91 4.47
CA GLU A 283 10.78 -16.85 4.37
C GLU A 283 10.28 -16.66 2.94
N ILE A 284 10.92 -17.35 1.98
CA ILE A 284 10.59 -17.22 0.56
C ILE A 284 9.24 -17.87 0.29
N LYS A 285 8.33 -17.11 -0.33
CA LYS A 285 6.97 -17.53 -0.69
C LYS A 285 6.68 -17.22 -2.14
N ILE A 286 5.97 -18.12 -2.80
CA ILE A 286 5.43 -17.90 -4.13
C ILE A 286 4.13 -17.11 -3.96
N LEU A 287 4.05 -15.90 -4.56
CA LEU A 287 2.85 -15.08 -4.59
C LEU A 287 2.04 -15.30 -5.86
N GLN A 288 2.75 -15.53 -6.97
CA GLN A 288 2.18 -15.85 -8.27
C GLN A 288 3.07 -16.87 -8.97
N ASP A 289 2.46 -17.82 -9.66
CA ASP A 289 3.13 -18.85 -10.40
C ASP A 289 2.36 -19.16 -11.69
N VAL A 290 3.08 -19.63 -12.70
CA VAL A 290 2.51 -20.14 -13.94
C VAL A 290 2.41 -21.66 -13.95
N GLY A 291 2.74 -22.32 -12.84
CA GLY A 291 2.64 -23.75 -12.62
C GLY A 291 3.84 -24.55 -13.10
N LEU A 292 3.67 -25.89 -13.11
CA LEU A 292 4.65 -26.85 -13.63
C LEU A 292 6.04 -26.79 -12.97
N GLY A 293 6.10 -26.38 -11.68
CA GLY A 293 7.34 -26.31 -10.92
C GLY A 293 8.15 -25.03 -11.13
N THR A 294 7.61 -24.03 -11.83
CA THR A 294 8.32 -22.78 -12.12
C THR A 294 8.53 -21.93 -10.88
N GLY A 295 7.55 -21.87 -9.98
CA GLY A 295 7.66 -21.16 -8.71
C GLY A 295 8.70 -21.78 -7.78
N GLU A 296 8.69 -23.10 -7.64
CA GLU A 296 9.66 -23.87 -6.83
C GLU A 296 11.09 -23.65 -7.32
N GLU A 297 11.29 -23.59 -8.64
CA GLU A 297 12.60 -23.30 -9.21
C GLU A 297 13.05 -21.88 -8.88
N GLY A 298 12.14 -20.91 -8.94
CA GLY A 298 12.41 -19.55 -8.49
C GLY A 298 12.83 -19.49 -7.02
N VAL A 299 12.13 -20.22 -6.14
CA VAL A 299 12.49 -20.36 -4.73
C VAL A 299 13.88 -20.98 -4.56
N ARG A 300 14.20 -22.04 -5.31
CA ARG A 300 15.53 -22.68 -5.28
C ARG A 300 16.63 -21.68 -5.65
N VAL A 301 16.45 -20.95 -6.74
CA VAL A 301 17.42 -19.96 -7.21
C VAL A 301 17.63 -18.87 -6.17
N LEU A 302 16.55 -18.29 -5.64
CA LEU A 302 16.66 -17.22 -4.66
C LEU A 302 17.30 -17.69 -3.35
N ARG A 303 17.00 -18.93 -2.90
CA ARG A 303 17.62 -19.53 -1.73
C ARG A 303 19.14 -19.75 -1.90
N SER A 304 19.61 -19.96 -3.14
CA SER A 304 21.03 -20.14 -3.47
C SER A 304 21.76 -18.82 -3.76
N SER A 305 21.08 -17.67 -3.65
CA SER A 305 21.71 -16.38 -3.89
C SER A 305 22.79 -16.07 -2.84
N PRO A 306 23.80 -15.27 -3.20
CA PRO A 306 24.71 -14.74 -2.20
C PRO A 306 23.95 -13.87 -1.17
N ASN A 307 24.58 -13.61 -0.04
CA ASN A 307 24.02 -12.67 0.94
C ASN A 307 23.92 -11.27 0.30
N TRP A 308 22.80 -10.64 0.53
CA TRP A 308 22.52 -9.26 0.12
C TRP A 308 23.17 -8.28 1.09
N VAL A 309 23.36 -7.05 0.70
CA VAL A 309 23.55 -5.95 1.65
C VAL A 309 22.25 -5.80 2.41
N PRO A 310 22.22 -5.95 3.75
CA PRO A 310 20.97 -5.88 4.50
C PRO A 310 20.40 -4.47 4.48
N GLY A 311 19.07 -4.37 4.55
CA GLY A 311 18.42 -3.10 4.79
C GLY A 311 18.76 -2.55 6.17
N LYS A 312 18.78 -1.23 6.30
CA LYS A 312 19.08 -0.57 7.57
C LYS A 312 18.04 0.48 7.92
N LEU A 313 17.76 0.58 9.20
CA LEU A 313 16.99 1.68 9.79
C LEU A 313 17.94 2.41 10.75
N ARG A 314 18.22 3.70 10.46
CA ARG A 314 19.16 4.51 11.26
C ARG A 314 20.51 3.81 11.46
N GLY A 315 21.08 3.26 10.39
CA GLY A 315 22.34 2.53 10.38
C GLY A 315 22.30 1.11 10.99
N ILE A 316 21.21 0.72 11.64
CA ILE A 316 21.04 -0.60 12.26
C ILE A 316 20.43 -1.58 11.26
N PRO A 317 21.09 -2.73 10.99
CA PRO A 317 20.53 -3.75 10.11
C PRO A 317 19.16 -4.24 10.60
N VAL A 318 18.17 -4.28 9.70
CA VAL A 318 16.81 -4.72 9.99
C VAL A 318 16.34 -5.75 8.96
N ARG A 319 15.32 -6.52 9.34
CA ARG A 319 14.66 -7.45 8.42
C ARG A 319 13.74 -6.65 7.50
N VAL A 320 13.88 -6.86 6.19
CA VAL A 320 13.09 -6.14 5.18
C VAL A 320 12.40 -7.14 4.25
N SER A 321 11.09 -7.00 4.09
CA SER A 321 10.32 -7.76 3.10
C SER A 321 10.60 -7.23 1.70
N TYR A 322 10.81 -8.12 0.76
CA TYR A 322 11.12 -7.82 -0.62
C TYR A 322 10.26 -8.66 -1.57
N THR A 323 9.94 -8.13 -2.74
CA THR A 323 9.18 -8.85 -3.76
C THR A 323 9.87 -8.67 -5.10
N ILE A 324 10.07 -9.78 -5.84
CA ILE A 324 10.65 -9.74 -7.18
C ILE A 324 9.79 -10.54 -8.17
N PRO A 325 9.58 -10.01 -9.38
CA PRO A 325 9.07 -10.79 -10.50
C PRO A 325 10.22 -11.48 -11.25
N ILE A 326 10.03 -12.73 -11.61
CA ILE A 326 10.87 -13.48 -12.55
C ILE A 326 10.04 -13.68 -13.82
N ILE A 327 10.40 -12.98 -14.88
CA ILE A 327 9.70 -13.09 -16.16
C ILE A 327 10.22 -14.31 -16.91
N LEU A 328 9.31 -15.24 -17.20
CA LEU A 328 9.57 -16.44 -17.99
C LEU A 328 9.16 -16.16 -19.43
N ASN A 329 10.12 -16.27 -20.33
CA ASN A 329 9.88 -16.11 -21.77
C ASN A 329 10.57 -17.26 -22.52
N LEU A 330 9.83 -18.35 -22.72
CA LEU A 330 10.27 -19.45 -23.56
C LEU A 330 9.87 -19.15 -25.00
N GLN A 331 10.82 -18.64 -25.80
CA GLN A 331 10.62 -18.61 -27.25
C GLN A 331 10.54 -20.03 -27.74
N SER A 332 9.41 -20.39 -28.38
CA SER A 332 9.34 -21.63 -29.14
C SER A 332 10.47 -21.60 -30.19
N LYS A 333 11.41 -22.54 -30.11
CA LYS A 333 12.33 -22.76 -31.22
C LYS A 333 11.48 -23.18 -32.41
N SER A 334 11.27 -22.27 -33.34
CA SER A 334 10.75 -22.55 -34.68
C SER A 334 11.73 -23.42 -35.45
#